data_42f8b00371c7d92b157c4212de300d21
#
_entry.id   42f8b00371c7d92b157c4212de300d21
#
_cell.length_a   1.000
_cell.length_b   1.000
_cell.length_c   1.000
_cell.angle_alpha   90.00
_cell.angle_beta   90.00
_cell.angle_gamma   90.00
#
_symmetry.space_group_name_H-M   'P 1'
#
loop_
_entity.id
_entity.type
_entity.pdbx_description
1 polymer ?
#
loop_
_entity_poly.entity_id
_entity_poly.type
_entity_poly.pdbx_seq_one_letter_code
_entity_poly.pdbx_strand_id
1 'polypeptide(L)'
;MKKLYVMAVLLFLSGCADHINEKQGTHINVIPVTYSFSINSQSDDIIKNKLNTFINHHGLKNKKGHWEISIYKDDIKEQEIKYQQFLGEFGYTLNQVKTVELQDKPYFIVTVSFITQQIEYQICGYEQIDYYGSNNIGCYTESNRWHSMVNPENAM
;
A
#
# COMPACT_ATOMS: atom_id res chain seq x y z
N MET A 1 39.82 43.03 35.78
CA MET A 1 40.31 41.79 35.17
C MET A 1 39.27 40.65 35.27
N LYS A 2 38.66 40.36 36.43
CA LYS A 2 37.66 39.27 36.58
C LYS A 2 36.42 39.40 35.64
N LYS A 3 35.90 40.65 35.42
CA LYS A 3 34.77 40.88 34.55
C LYS A 3 35.06 40.60 33.05
N LEU A 4 36.32 40.82 32.64
CA LEU A 4 36.76 40.55 31.27
C LEU A 4 36.85 39.05 31.00
N TYR A 5 37.26 38.27 31.99
CA TYR A 5 37.31 36.83 31.90
C TYR A 5 35.94 36.16 31.79
N VAL A 6 34.97 36.64 32.57
CA VAL A 6 33.58 36.16 32.53
C VAL A 6 32.95 36.46 31.16
N MET A 7 33.22 37.61 30.58
CA MET A 7 32.71 37.99 29.27
C MET A 7 33.35 37.16 28.14
N ALA A 8 34.63 36.83 28.25
CA ALA A 8 35.32 35.96 27.32
C ALA A 8 34.79 34.49 27.38
N VAL A 9 34.50 33.98 28.57
CA VAL A 9 33.95 32.61 28.75
C VAL A 9 32.51 32.52 28.20
N LEU A 10 31.71 33.59 28.34
CA LEU A 10 30.33 33.63 27.75
C LEU A 10 30.34 33.63 26.23
N LEU A 11 31.37 34.22 25.59
CA LEU A 11 31.49 34.21 24.12
C LEU A 11 31.89 32.84 23.57
N PHE A 12 32.57 31.99 24.34
CA PHE A 12 32.92 30.61 23.94
C PHE A 12 31.77 29.62 24.12
N LEU A 13 30.74 30.00 24.86
CA LEU A 13 29.54 29.16 25.07
C LEU A 13 28.41 29.37 24.02
N SER A 14 28.57 30.36 23.12
CA SER A 14 27.70 30.46 21.94
C SER A 14 28.06 29.41 20.90
N GLY A 15 27.87 28.13 21.24
CA GLY A 15 27.96 27.04 20.29
C GLY A 15 26.99 27.29 19.17
N CYS A 16 27.45 27.15 17.92
CA CYS A 16 26.59 27.12 16.76
C CYS A 16 25.52 26.04 16.99
N ALA A 17 24.33 26.45 17.35
CA ALA A 17 23.16 25.58 17.19
C ALA A 17 22.94 25.46 15.68
N ASP A 18 23.41 24.34 15.10
CA ASP A 18 23.02 24.00 13.75
C ASP A 18 21.50 24.05 13.68
N HIS A 19 21.00 24.89 12.80
CA HIS A 19 19.58 24.92 12.49
C HIS A 19 19.26 23.56 11.84
N ILE A 20 18.75 22.63 12.62
CA ILE A 20 18.24 21.37 12.11
C ILE A 20 17.05 21.77 11.24
N ASN A 21 17.29 21.93 9.94
CA ASN A 21 16.22 21.94 8.96
C ASN A 21 15.39 20.68 9.21
N GLU A 22 14.08 20.87 9.42
CA GLU A 22 13.17 19.74 9.57
C GLU A 22 13.45 18.78 8.42
N LYS A 23 13.96 17.62 8.77
CA LYS A 23 14.25 16.56 7.79
C LYS A 23 12.91 16.22 7.16
N GLN A 24 12.69 16.64 5.94
CA GLN A 24 11.60 16.11 5.15
C GLN A 24 11.92 14.62 4.95
N GLY A 25 11.22 13.78 5.72
CA GLY A 25 11.36 12.33 5.61
C GLY A 25 11.06 11.88 4.17
N THR A 26 11.49 10.70 3.83
CA THR A 26 11.19 10.10 2.53
C THR A 26 9.69 10.09 2.30
N HIS A 27 9.25 10.74 1.22
CA HIS A 27 7.84 10.66 0.84
C HIS A 27 7.53 9.24 0.37
N ILE A 28 6.62 8.58 1.08
CA ILE A 28 6.10 7.27 0.70
C ILE A 28 4.78 7.51 0.00
N ASN A 29 4.70 7.11 -1.24
CA ASN A 29 3.46 7.11 -1.98
C ASN A 29 2.76 5.77 -1.78
N VAL A 30 1.51 5.82 -1.34
CA VAL A 30 0.65 4.65 -1.27
C VAL A 30 -0.31 4.70 -2.42
N ILE A 31 -0.19 3.75 -3.32
CA ILE A 31 -1.04 3.67 -4.51
C ILE A 31 -2.01 2.49 -4.38
N PRO A 32 -3.30 2.68 -4.67
CA PRO A 32 -4.23 1.57 -4.76
C PRO A 32 -3.94 0.74 -6.02
N VAL A 33 -3.77 -0.56 -5.84
CA VAL A 33 -3.59 -1.52 -6.93
C VAL A 33 -4.79 -2.44 -6.97
N THR A 34 -5.40 -2.55 -8.14
CA THR A 34 -6.56 -3.41 -8.38
C THR A 34 -6.15 -4.58 -9.26
N TYR A 35 -6.31 -5.79 -8.74
CA TYR A 35 -6.23 -7.02 -9.50
C TYR A 35 -7.64 -7.45 -9.83
N SER A 36 -7.96 -7.68 -11.09
CA SER A 36 -9.31 -8.07 -11.48
C SER A 36 -9.31 -9.18 -12.52
N PHE A 37 -10.36 -9.98 -12.50
CA PHE A 37 -10.66 -10.94 -13.54
C PHE A 37 -12.18 -11.09 -13.70
N SER A 38 -12.59 -11.47 -14.89
CA SER A 38 -14.00 -11.61 -15.21
C SER A 38 -14.35 -13.06 -15.49
N ILE A 39 -15.55 -13.45 -15.07
CA ILE A 39 -16.05 -14.82 -15.18
C ILE A 39 -17.31 -14.79 -16.02
N ASN A 40 -17.36 -15.71 -17.01
CA ASN A 40 -18.51 -15.97 -17.85
C ASN A 40 -18.96 -17.43 -17.74
N SER A 41 -18.98 -17.96 -16.50
CA SER A 41 -19.36 -19.34 -16.22
C SER A 41 -20.28 -19.38 -15.01
N GLN A 42 -21.26 -20.30 -15.06
CA GLN A 42 -22.16 -20.57 -13.93
C GLN A 42 -21.72 -21.82 -13.13
N SER A 43 -20.72 -22.56 -13.62
CA SER A 43 -20.20 -23.76 -12.93
C SER A 43 -19.34 -23.36 -11.73
N ASP A 44 -19.71 -23.84 -10.56
CA ASP A 44 -19.03 -23.57 -9.29
C ASP A 44 -17.59 -24.04 -9.29
N ASP A 45 -17.32 -25.21 -9.87
CA ASP A 45 -15.97 -25.75 -9.95
C ASP A 45 -15.05 -24.87 -10.80
N ILE A 46 -15.56 -24.35 -11.93
CA ILE A 46 -14.79 -23.45 -12.80
C ILE A 46 -14.53 -22.14 -12.08
N ILE A 47 -15.52 -21.59 -11.36
CA ILE A 47 -15.39 -20.35 -10.61
C ILE A 47 -14.34 -20.52 -9.50
N LYS A 48 -14.45 -21.57 -8.68
CA LYS A 48 -13.50 -21.87 -7.61
C LYS A 48 -12.08 -22.06 -8.11
N ASN A 49 -11.89 -22.80 -9.19
CA ASN A 49 -10.58 -23.04 -9.79
C ASN A 49 -9.96 -21.74 -10.31
N LYS A 50 -10.72 -20.91 -10.99
CA LYS A 50 -10.25 -19.58 -11.46
C LYS A 50 -9.89 -18.68 -10.30
N LEU A 51 -10.72 -18.63 -9.26
CA LEU A 51 -10.48 -17.84 -8.07
C LEU A 51 -9.21 -18.28 -7.33
N ASN A 52 -9.04 -19.60 -7.15
CA ASN A 52 -7.85 -20.16 -6.54
C ASN A 52 -6.58 -19.84 -7.34
N THR A 53 -6.63 -20.02 -8.66
CA THR A 53 -5.51 -19.68 -9.56
C THR A 53 -5.16 -18.21 -9.46
N PHE A 54 -6.16 -17.33 -9.46
CA PHE A 54 -5.98 -15.90 -9.35
C PHE A 54 -5.36 -15.49 -8.01
N ILE A 55 -5.88 -15.99 -6.88
CA ILE A 55 -5.36 -15.74 -5.54
C ILE A 55 -3.88 -16.17 -5.43
N ASN A 56 -3.56 -17.37 -5.92
CA ASN A 56 -2.20 -17.90 -5.84
C ASN A 56 -1.25 -17.16 -6.78
N HIS A 57 -1.68 -16.85 -8.01
CA HIS A 57 -0.85 -16.16 -9.00
C HIS A 57 -0.42 -14.77 -8.53
N HIS A 58 -1.30 -14.05 -7.87
CA HIS A 58 -1.02 -12.70 -7.37
C HIS A 58 -0.58 -12.67 -5.89
N GLY A 59 -0.48 -13.83 -5.22
CA GLY A 59 -0.03 -13.93 -3.83
C GLY A 59 -0.95 -13.19 -2.85
N LEU A 60 -2.28 -13.20 -3.10
CA LEU A 60 -3.22 -12.35 -2.38
C LEU A 60 -3.49 -12.79 -0.94
N LYS A 61 -3.20 -14.04 -0.57
CA LYS A 61 -3.48 -14.59 0.78
C LYS A 61 -2.87 -13.78 1.93
N ASN A 62 -1.71 -13.17 1.67
CA ASN A 62 -0.96 -12.44 2.69
C ASN A 62 -1.07 -10.92 2.54
N LYS A 63 -1.89 -10.44 1.60
CA LYS A 63 -2.07 -9.01 1.37
C LYS A 63 -3.31 -8.50 2.10
N LYS A 64 -3.17 -7.35 2.76
CA LYS A 64 -4.32 -6.60 3.24
C LYS A 64 -5.05 -5.96 2.06
N GLY A 65 -6.35 -6.12 2.01
CA GLY A 65 -7.16 -5.56 0.94
C GLY A 65 -8.61 -5.96 1.11
N HIS A 66 -9.42 -5.59 0.14
CA HIS A 66 -10.82 -5.98 0.08
C HIS A 66 -11.19 -6.46 -1.31
N TRP A 67 -12.17 -7.33 -1.33
CA TRP A 67 -12.76 -7.86 -2.54
C TRP A 67 -13.93 -6.99 -2.97
N GLU A 68 -14.02 -6.73 -4.25
CA GLU A 68 -15.16 -6.08 -4.88
C GLU A 68 -15.71 -7.01 -5.95
N ILE A 69 -16.99 -7.35 -5.84
CA ILE A 69 -17.70 -8.24 -6.75
C ILE A 69 -18.71 -7.40 -7.51
N SER A 70 -18.47 -7.18 -8.78
CA SER A 70 -19.36 -6.44 -9.66
C SER A 70 -20.34 -7.39 -10.34
N ILE A 71 -21.62 -7.26 -10.04
CA ILE A 71 -22.70 -8.14 -10.50
C ILE A 71 -23.79 -7.31 -11.16
N TYR A 72 -24.42 -7.87 -12.19
CA TYR A 72 -25.58 -7.24 -12.80
C TYR A 72 -26.81 -7.36 -11.88
N LYS A 73 -27.65 -6.36 -11.91
CA LYS A 73 -28.80 -6.11 -11.01
C LYS A 73 -29.71 -7.31 -10.75
N ASP A 74 -30.02 -8.09 -11.78
CA ASP A 74 -31.04 -9.14 -11.67
C ASP A 74 -30.58 -10.37 -10.87
N ASP A 75 -29.26 -10.57 -10.72
CA ASP A 75 -28.66 -11.78 -10.11
C ASP A 75 -27.96 -11.50 -8.78
N ILE A 76 -28.08 -10.29 -8.22
CA ILE A 76 -27.23 -9.82 -7.11
C ILE A 76 -27.23 -10.76 -5.91
N LYS A 77 -28.41 -11.06 -5.36
CA LYS A 77 -28.48 -11.74 -4.06
C LYS A 77 -27.92 -13.16 -4.09
N GLU A 78 -28.21 -13.89 -5.15
CA GLU A 78 -27.74 -15.28 -5.29
C GLU A 78 -26.23 -15.32 -5.53
N GLN A 79 -25.75 -14.50 -6.44
CA GLN A 79 -24.34 -14.42 -6.78
C GLN A 79 -23.50 -13.86 -5.62
N GLU A 80 -23.98 -12.85 -4.91
CA GLU A 80 -23.30 -12.29 -3.76
C GLU A 80 -23.01 -13.35 -2.68
N ILE A 81 -24.03 -14.09 -2.26
CA ILE A 81 -23.91 -15.14 -1.25
C ILE A 81 -22.92 -16.21 -1.73
N LYS A 82 -23.01 -16.60 -2.98
CA LYS A 82 -22.15 -17.61 -3.61
C LYS A 82 -20.67 -17.21 -3.58
N TYR A 83 -20.35 -15.99 -4.04
CA TYR A 83 -18.97 -15.51 -4.07
C TYR A 83 -18.42 -15.22 -2.67
N GLN A 84 -19.25 -14.73 -1.76
CA GLN A 84 -18.87 -14.57 -0.35
C GLN A 84 -18.52 -15.91 0.28
N GLN A 85 -19.28 -16.95 -0.01
CA GLN A 85 -18.99 -18.31 0.47
C GLN A 85 -17.67 -18.83 -0.11
N PHE A 86 -17.43 -18.67 -1.41
CA PHE A 86 -16.19 -19.10 -2.05
C PHE A 86 -14.96 -18.37 -1.48
N LEU A 87 -15.06 -17.06 -1.31
CA LEU A 87 -13.98 -16.28 -0.71
C LEU A 87 -13.76 -16.67 0.76
N GLY A 88 -14.82 -17.02 1.50
CA GLY A 88 -14.75 -17.56 2.84
C GLY A 88 -13.96 -18.87 2.93
N GLU A 89 -14.11 -19.77 1.95
CA GLU A 89 -13.33 -21.03 1.85
C GLU A 89 -11.82 -20.73 1.68
N PHE A 90 -11.45 -19.60 1.08
CA PHE A 90 -10.06 -19.15 0.95
C PHE A 90 -9.56 -18.35 2.17
N GLY A 91 -10.39 -18.15 3.20
CA GLY A 91 -10.02 -17.51 4.45
C GLY A 91 -10.30 -16.01 4.52
N TYR A 92 -11.06 -15.45 3.57
CA TYR A 92 -11.48 -14.04 3.63
C TYR A 92 -12.75 -13.88 4.44
N THR A 93 -12.83 -12.79 5.21
CA THR A 93 -14.02 -12.46 6.01
C THR A 93 -15.05 -11.68 5.22
N LEU A 94 -16.31 -11.77 5.61
CA LEU A 94 -17.41 -11.01 4.97
C LEU A 94 -17.17 -9.50 4.92
N ASN A 95 -16.51 -8.95 5.94
CA ASN A 95 -16.18 -7.51 6.01
C ASN A 95 -15.18 -7.08 4.92
N GLN A 96 -14.46 -8.03 4.33
CA GLN A 96 -13.50 -7.77 3.25
C GLN A 96 -14.14 -7.90 1.87
N VAL A 97 -15.42 -8.24 1.78
CA VAL A 97 -16.12 -8.45 0.52
C VAL A 97 -17.22 -7.41 0.35
N LYS A 98 -17.13 -6.62 -0.72
CA LYS A 98 -18.14 -5.64 -1.13
C LYS A 98 -18.77 -6.08 -2.43
N THR A 99 -20.08 -5.88 -2.55
CA THR A 99 -20.79 -6.10 -3.81
C THR A 99 -21.14 -4.76 -4.44
N VAL A 100 -20.86 -4.63 -5.74
CA VAL A 100 -21.17 -3.46 -6.56
C VAL A 100 -22.19 -3.85 -7.61
N GLU A 101 -23.28 -3.11 -7.62
CA GLU A 101 -24.35 -3.29 -8.60
C GLU A 101 -24.02 -2.57 -9.90
N LEU A 102 -24.04 -3.30 -11.01
CA LEU A 102 -23.90 -2.73 -12.34
C LEU A 102 -25.28 -2.43 -12.94
N GLN A 103 -25.48 -1.18 -13.39
CA GLN A 103 -26.74 -0.73 -13.99
C GLN A 103 -26.90 -1.28 -15.41
N ASP A 104 -25.82 -1.29 -16.18
CA ASP A 104 -25.77 -1.79 -17.53
C ASP A 104 -25.35 -3.26 -17.55
N LYS A 105 -25.96 -4.04 -18.45
CA LYS A 105 -25.63 -5.46 -18.61
C LYS A 105 -24.22 -5.62 -19.16
N PRO A 106 -23.27 -6.13 -18.36
CA PRO A 106 -21.88 -6.30 -18.80
C PRO A 106 -21.76 -7.51 -19.75
N TYR A 107 -20.64 -7.55 -20.46
CA TYR A 107 -20.29 -8.71 -21.30
C TYR A 107 -20.03 -9.97 -20.47
N PHE A 108 -19.48 -9.81 -19.26
CA PHE A 108 -19.22 -10.90 -18.32
C PHE A 108 -20.30 -10.97 -17.25
N ILE A 109 -20.59 -12.18 -16.76
CA ILE A 109 -21.61 -12.40 -15.73
C ILE A 109 -21.19 -11.72 -14.42
N VAL A 110 -19.92 -11.90 -14.02
CA VAL A 110 -19.35 -11.33 -12.79
C VAL A 110 -17.92 -10.89 -13.05
N THR A 111 -17.57 -9.75 -12.48
CA THR A 111 -16.18 -9.30 -12.37
C THR A 111 -15.78 -9.28 -10.90
N VAL A 112 -14.68 -9.96 -10.59
CA VAL A 112 -14.13 -10.04 -9.23
C VAL A 112 -12.82 -9.28 -9.19
N SER A 113 -12.73 -8.34 -8.26
CA SER A 113 -11.57 -7.47 -8.09
C SER A 113 -11.05 -7.57 -6.66
N PHE A 114 -9.73 -7.58 -6.50
CA PHE A 114 -9.07 -7.42 -5.22
C PHE A 114 -8.33 -6.10 -5.21
N ILE A 115 -8.70 -5.22 -4.28
CA ILE A 115 -8.13 -3.89 -4.13
C ILE A 115 -7.23 -3.90 -2.91
N THR A 116 -5.97 -3.59 -3.11
CA THR A 116 -4.94 -3.50 -2.07
C THR A 116 -4.14 -2.22 -2.23
N GLN A 117 -3.38 -1.88 -1.22
CA GLN A 117 -2.45 -0.76 -1.27
C GLN A 117 -1.04 -1.27 -1.52
N GLN A 118 -0.31 -0.59 -2.37
CA GLN A 118 1.09 -0.86 -2.61
C GLN A 118 1.91 0.39 -2.31
N ILE A 119 3.07 0.17 -1.70
CA ILE A 119 4.01 1.25 -1.44
C ILE A 119 4.90 1.44 -2.66
N GLU A 120 4.92 2.67 -3.15
CA GLU A 120 5.89 3.11 -4.15
C GLU A 120 7.06 3.78 -3.41
N TYR A 121 8.23 3.16 -3.54
CA TYR A 121 9.45 3.67 -2.91
C TYR A 121 10.04 4.80 -3.73
N GLN A 122 10.41 5.87 -3.05
CA GLN A 122 11.13 6.96 -3.68
C GLN A 122 12.55 6.49 -4.07
N ILE A 123 12.93 6.74 -5.32
CA ILE A 123 14.31 6.52 -5.78
C ILE A 123 15.15 7.67 -5.24
N CYS A 124 16.12 7.35 -4.39
CA CYS A 124 17.03 8.33 -3.83
C CYS A 124 18.03 8.81 -4.89
N GLY A 125 18.18 10.11 -5.03
CA GLY A 125 19.21 10.71 -5.89
C GLY A 125 20.61 10.47 -5.30
N TYR A 126 21.61 10.30 -6.17
CA TYR A 126 23.02 10.23 -5.73
C TYR A 126 23.48 11.60 -5.25
N GLU A 127 24.28 11.61 -4.17
CA GLU A 127 24.99 12.81 -3.75
C GLU A 127 25.98 13.24 -4.84
N GLN A 128 25.98 14.52 -5.16
CA GLN A 128 26.91 15.09 -6.14
C GLN A 128 28.07 15.77 -5.41
N ILE A 129 29.26 15.72 -6.02
CA ILE A 129 30.41 16.48 -5.53
C ILE A 129 30.05 17.97 -5.53
N ASP A 130 30.34 18.68 -4.45
CA ASP A 130 30.00 20.07 -4.17
C ASP A 130 28.53 20.36 -3.79
N TYR A 131 27.66 19.34 -3.68
CA TYR A 131 26.26 19.48 -3.26
C TYR A 131 25.87 18.49 -2.15
N TYR A 132 26.80 18.27 -1.21
CA TYR A 132 26.55 17.37 -0.08
C TYR A 132 25.43 17.91 0.83
N GLY A 133 24.48 17.05 1.14
CA GLY A 133 23.39 17.39 2.06
C GLY A 133 22.29 18.30 1.48
N SER A 134 22.33 18.62 0.19
CA SER A 134 21.29 19.41 -0.48
C SER A 134 20.02 18.62 -0.79
N ASN A 135 20.12 17.28 -0.88
CA ASN A 135 19.03 16.39 -1.18
C ASN A 135 18.66 15.56 0.06
N ASN A 136 17.49 14.97 0.05
CA ASN A 136 16.85 14.21 1.13
C ASN A 136 17.82 13.39 2.01
N ILE A 137 18.41 14.05 2.99
CA ILE A 137 19.29 13.43 4.00
C ILE A 137 18.49 12.33 4.69
N GLY A 138 18.97 11.09 4.59
CA GLY A 138 18.30 9.93 5.17
C GLY A 138 17.43 9.13 4.21
N CYS A 139 17.27 9.57 2.94
CA CYS A 139 16.48 8.85 1.94
C CYS A 139 16.92 7.38 1.82
N TYR A 140 18.22 7.10 1.68
CA TYR A 140 18.72 5.73 1.59
C TYR A 140 18.44 4.90 2.85
N THR A 141 18.55 5.50 4.02
CA THR A 141 18.28 4.82 5.30
C THR A 141 16.82 4.46 5.41
N GLU A 142 15.93 5.38 5.11
CA GLU A 142 14.48 5.16 5.13
C GLU A 142 14.07 4.17 4.02
N SER A 143 14.57 4.32 2.81
CA SER A 143 14.29 3.39 1.72
C SER A 143 14.71 1.97 2.09
N ASN A 144 15.92 1.77 2.62
CA ASN A 144 16.40 0.46 3.06
C ASN A 144 15.56 -0.10 4.21
N ARG A 145 15.13 0.74 5.15
CA ARG A 145 14.24 0.34 6.24
C ARG A 145 12.92 -0.21 5.70
N TRP A 146 12.29 0.49 4.75
CA TRP A 146 11.04 0.04 4.14
C TRP A 146 11.21 -1.22 3.30
N HIS A 147 12.31 -1.33 2.54
CA HIS A 147 12.63 -2.53 1.76
C HIS A 147 12.89 -3.76 2.64
N SER A 148 13.34 -3.57 3.88
CA SER A 148 13.60 -4.68 4.82
C SER A 148 12.33 -5.18 5.52
N MET A 149 11.22 -4.46 5.43
CA MET A 149 9.97 -4.88 6.06
C MET A 149 9.27 -5.96 5.22
N VAL A 150 8.76 -6.97 5.91
CA VAL A 150 7.85 -7.95 5.31
C VAL A 150 6.43 -7.36 5.38
N ASN A 151 5.82 -7.09 4.24
CA ASN A 151 4.52 -6.42 4.13
C ASN A 151 4.52 -5.00 4.73
N PRO A 152 5.31 -4.07 4.18
CA PRO A 152 5.40 -2.70 4.70
C PRO A 152 4.07 -1.94 4.65
N GLU A 153 3.15 -2.33 3.77
CA GLU A 153 1.79 -1.81 3.69
C GLU A 153 0.96 -2.07 4.97
N ASN A 154 1.42 -2.97 5.84
CA ASN A 154 0.78 -3.25 7.11
C ASN A 154 1.22 -2.32 8.25
N ALA A 155 2.25 -1.52 8.03
CA ALA A 155 2.81 -0.61 9.02
C ALA A 155 2.14 0.77 9.03
N MET A 156 1.17 0.99 8.14
CA MET A 156 0.41 2.23 8.01
C MET A 156 -1.02 2.09 8.51
#